data_5aa10bc782ee3fc06462537641c816e0
#
_entry.id   5aa10bc782ee3fc06462537641c816e0
#
_cell.length_a   1.000
_cell.length_b   1.000
_cell.length_c   1.000
_cell.angle_alpha   90.00
_cell.angle_beta   90.00
_cell.angle_gamma   90.00
#
_symmetry.space_group_name_H-M   'P 1'
#
loop_
_entity.id
_entity.type
_entity.pdbx_description
1 polymer ?
#
loop_
_entity_poly.entity_id
_entity_poly.type
_entity_poly.pdbx_seq_one_letter_code
_entity_poly.pdbx_strand_id
1 'polypeptide(L)'
;MFGYVNVNKNDLTPEQAERYHSYYCGLCRSLHKQYGFTGQVTLSYDMVFLSMLLSSLYEPLEQTGTDACIPHPVKKHTWVGNEFVDYCADMTIALSYYKLLDDWKDDHSYVSLSASKMLQSRHLAVAKKYPMQCAAIHNRLCCLSQLERENCHDLDRVSNCFGEMLAAIFDVKKDMWSVPLQQMGYALGKFIYLMDAYEDLESDIQKCRYNPLLGIAGKPGYEEHCHDILTMLMSQCAEAYEKLPCIQDAAILRNVLYSGVWTRYHMLQTKSSKKEKNRFGGKKTVQEPLPDPSVKEPESDE
;
A
#
# COMPACT_ATOMS: atom_id res chain seq x y z
N MET A 1 3.23 4.87 -2.19
CA MET A 1 4.03 3.77 -1.61
C MET A 1 3.36 3.03 -0.43
N PHE A 2 2.47 3.60 0.40
CA PHE A 2 1.73 2.93 1.48
C PHE A 2 0.23 2.93 1.21
N GLY A 3 -0.54 2.03 1.89
CA GLY A 3 -1.99 1.94 1.78
C GLY A 3 -2.51 0.75 0.98
N TYR A 4 -1.62 -0.17 0.58
CA TYR A 4 -1.99 -1.39 -0.15
C TYR A 4 -2.49 -2.50 0.76
N VAL A 5 -2.07 -2.50 2.03
CA VAL A 5 -2.39 -3.56 3.00
C VAL A 5 -3.66 -3.16 3.76
N ASN A 6 -4.81 -3.44 3.18
CA ASN A 6 -6.12 -3.07 3.72
C ASN A 6 -7.08 -4.26 3.62
N VAL A 7 -8.20 -4.20 4.33
CA VAL A 7 -9.25 -5.21 4.25
C VAL A 7 -10.07 -5.10 2.95
N ASN A 8 -10.52 -6.24 2.44
CA ASN A 8 -11.65 -6.26 1.53
C ASN A 8 -12.95 -6.21 2.34
N LYS A 9 -13.59 -5.04 2.38
CA LYS A 9 -14.78 -4.81 3.20
C LYS A 9 -15.98 -5.68 2.82
N ASN A 10 -16.04 -6.14 1.57
CA ASN A 10 -17.14 -6.96 1.09
C ASN A 10 -17.14 -8.38 1.65
N ASP A 11 -15.98 -8.84 2.13
CA ASP A 11 -15.76 -10.20 2.63
C ASP A 11 -15.76 -10.25 4.16
N LEU A 12 -16.01 -9.13 4.85
CA LEU A 12 -16.05 -9.06 6.31
C LEU A 12 -17.48 -9.09 6.85
N THR A 13 -17.66 -9.74 8.00
CA THR A 13 -18.88 -9.55 8.77
C THR A 13 -18.91 -8.14 9.40
N PRO A 14 -20.09 -7.63 9.80
CA PRO A 14 -20.18 -6.33 10.48
C PRO A 14 -19.29 -6.26 11.72
N GLU A 15 -19.21 -7.32 12.52
CA GLU A 15 -18.40 -7.41 13.73
C GLU A 15 -16.89 -7.34 13.40
N GLN A 16 -16.46 -8.04 12.35
CA GLN A 16 -15.07 -8.01 11.88
C GLN A 16 -14.71 -6.61 11.36
N ALA A 17 -15.61 -5.98 10.61
CA ALA A 17 -15.42 -4.62 10.11
C ALA A 17 -15.31 -3.61 11.26
N GLU A 18 -16.15 -3.74 12.31
CA GLU A 18 -16.08 -2.92 13.52
C GLU A 18 -14.78 -3.15 14.29
N ARG A 19 -14.35 -4.42 14.44
CA ARG A 19 -13.09 -4.78 15.09
C ARG A 19 -11.88 -4.18 14.36
N TYR A 20 -11.81 -4.31 13.03
CA TYR A 20 -10.77 -3.67 12.22
C TYR A 20 -10.78 -2.15 12.36
N HIS A 21 -11.98 -1.55 12.31
CA HIS A 21 -12.13 -0.10 12.49
C HIS A 21 -11.70 0.36 13.90
N SER A 22 -11.85 -0.47 14.93
CA SER A 22 -11.41 -0.12 16.27
C SER A 22 -9.89 -0.03 16.39
N TYR A 23 -9.12 -0.83 15.65
CA TYR A 23 -7.67 -0.68 15.51
C TYR A 23 -7.27 0.57 14.73
N TYR A 24 -8.00 0.86 13.64
CA TYR A 24 -7.81 2.12 12.91
C TYR A 24 -8.00 3.34 13.81
N CYS A 25 -9.08 3.36 14.59
CA CYS A 25 -9.35 4.43 15.56
C CYS A 25 -8.31 4.47 16.68
N GLY A 26 -7.83 3.31 17.13
CA GLY A 26 -6.76 3.18 18.12
C GLY A 26 -5.46 3.81 17.64
N LEU A 27 -5.02 3.46 16.43
CA LEU A 27 -3.81 4.03 15.82
C LEU A 27 -3.96 5.54 15.59
N CYS A 28 -5.11 5.98 15.07
CA CYS A 28 -5.44 7.39 14.90
C CYS A 28 -5.33 8.19 16.21
N ARG A 29 -5.87 7.62 17.29
CA ARG A 29 -5.83 8.20 18.65
C ARG A 29 -4.40 8.22 19.21
N SER A 30 -3.64 7.13 19.05
CA SER A 30 -2.24 7.07 19.48
C SER A 30 -1.39 8.11 18.77
N LEU A 31 -1.52 8.23 17.45
CA LEU A 31 -0.86 9.26 16.66
C LEU A 31 -1.22 10.67 17.12
N HIS A 32 -2.50 10.95 17.37
CA HIS A 32 -2.94 12.25 17.85
C HIS A 32 -2.39 12.55 19.26
N LYS A 33 -2.48 11.59 20.17
CA LYS A 33 -2.02 11.76 21.56
C LYS A 33 -0.52 12.00 21.66
N GLN A 34 0.28 11.28 20.86
CA GLN A 34 1.75 11.34 20.94
C GLN A 34 2.33 12.45 20.04
N TYR A 35 1.70 12.71 18.88
CA TYR A 35 2.29 13.55 17.83
C TYR A 35 1.38 14.69 17.36
N GLY A 36 0.19 14.82 17.95
CA GLY A 36 -0.80 15.83 17.61
C GLY A 36 -1.42 15.63 16.22
N PHE A 37 -2.06 16.65 15.68
CA PHE A 37 -2.74 16.59 14.39
C PHE A 37 -1.78 16.22 13.25
N THR A 38 -0.54 16.70 13.25
CA THR A 38 0.46 16.37 12.22
C THR A 38 0.82 14.88 12.20
N GLY A 39 0.80 14.18 13.35
CA GLY A 39 0.94 12.74 13.39
C GLY A 39 -0.31 12.02 12.88
N GLN A 40 -1.48 12.52 13.23
CA GLN A 40 -2.75 11.92 12.84
C GLN A 40 -2.95 11.83 11.33
N VAL A 41 -2.51 12.84 10.56
CA VAL A 41 -2.63 12.84 9.10
C VAL A 41 -1.68 11.87 8.39
N THR A 42 -0.72 11.28 9.10
CA THR A 42 0.21 10.30 8.54
C THR A 42 -0.28 8.86 8.65
N LEU A 43 -1.47 8.62 9.23
CA LEU A 43 -2.03 7.29 9.42
C LEU A 43 -2.07 6.49 8.11
N SER A 44 -1.61 5.23 8.14
CA SER A 44 -1.70 4.31 7.02
C SER A 44 -2.38 2.99 7.43
N TYR A 45 -3.07 2.37 6.49
CA TYR A 45 -3.72 1.08 6.70
C TYR A 45 -2.71 -0.05 6.91
N ASP A 46 -1.51 0.05 6.33
CA ASP A 46 -0.44 -0.93 6.50
C ASP A 46 -0.02 -1.02 7.97
N MET A 47 0.02 0.11 8.67
CA MET A 47 0.33 0.14 10.10
C MET A 47 -0.86 -0.29 10.97
N VAL A 48 -2.10 -0.13 10.50
CA VAL A 48 -3.28 -0.73 11.16
C VAL A 48 -3.19 -2.25 11.10
N PHE A 49 -2.87 -2.81 9.93
CA PHE A 49 -2.65 -4.25 9.75
C PHE A 49 -1.53 -4.76 10.68
N LEU A 50 -0.37 -4.09 10.70
CA LEU A 50 0.75 -4.50 11.56
C LEU A 50 0.36 -4.46 13.04
N SER A 51 -0.37 -3.42 13.48
CA SER A 51 -0.80 -3.32 14.88
C SER A 51 -1.74 -4.46 15.27
N MET A 52 -2.65 -4.86 14.39
CA MET A 52 -3.55 -5.99 14.59
C MET A 52 -2.79 -7.33 14.58
N LEU A 53 -1.85 -7.52 13.64
CA LEU A 53 -1.02 -8.70 13.56
C LEU A 53 -0.23 -8.94 14.85
N LEU A 54 0.50 -7.91 15.31
CA LEU A 54 1.31 -8.01 16.52
C LEU A 54 0.45 -8.18 17.77
N SER A 55 -0.72 -7.55 17.82
CA SER A 55 -1.67 -7.74 18.93
C SER A 55 -2.25 -9.16 18.95
N SER A 56 -2.57 -9.72 17.77
CA SER A 56 -3.05 -11.10 17.66
C SER A 56 -1.97 -12.13 18.05
N LEU A 57 -0.70 -11.83 17.72
CA LEU A 57 0.42 -12.73 18.01
C LEU A 57 0.83 -12.72 19.49
N TYR A 58 0.89 -11.54 20.10
CA TYR A 58 1.46 -11.36 21.43
C TYR A 58 0.42 -11.17 22.53
N GLU A 59 -0.84 -11.04 22.18
CA GLU A 59 -1.99 -10.91 23.08
C GLU A 59 -1.77 -9.90 24.23
N PRO A 60 -1.38 -8.64 23.94
CA PRO A 60 -1.15 -7.63 24.96
C PRO A 60 -2.46 -7.27 25.65
N LEU A 61 -2.36 -6.69 26.87
CA LEU A 61 -3.52 -6.14 27.51
C LEU A 61 -4.11 -4.99 26.69
N GLU A 62 -5.31 -5.18 26.16
CA GLU A 62 -6.03 -4.17 25.40
C GLU A 62 -6.72 -3.16 26.31
N GLN A 63 -6.54 -1.88 25.99
CA GLN A 63 -7.38 -0.80 26.48
C GLN A 63 -8.43 -0.51 25.42
N THR A 64 -9.67 -0.44 25.82
CA THR A 64 -10.79 -0.13 24.91
C THR A 64 -11.55 1.07 25.42
N GLY A 65 -12.17 1.80 24.52
CA GLY A 65 -13.04 2.93 24.85
C GLY A 65 -13.84 3.38 23.62
N THR A 66 -14.69 4.37 23.83
CA THR A 66 -15.55 4.89 22.77
C THR A 66 -15.53 6.40 22.84
N ASP A 67 -14.98 7.03 21.81
CA ASP A 67 -14.82 8.48 21.74
C ASP A 67 -15.32 9.02 20.39
N ALA A 68 -15.76 10.28 20.38
CA ALA A 68 -15.88 11.05 19.14
C ALA A 68 -14.51 11.57 18.71
N CYS A 69 -14.27 11.69 17.42
CA CYS A 69 -13.01 12.22 16.90
C CYS A 69 -13.24 13.47 16.03
N ILE A 70 -12.15 14.21 15.76
CA ILE A 70 -12.23 15.46 14.98
C ILE A 70 -12.90 15.24 13.60
N PRO A 71 -12.55 14.18 12.81
CA PRO A 71 -13.22 13.90 11.54
C PRO A 71 -14.69 13.44 11.69
N HIS A 72 -15.07 12.90 12.85
CA HIS A 72 -16.41 12.36 13.10
C HIS A 72 -16.94 12.85 14.46
N PRO A 73 -17.28 14.15 14.61
CA PRO A 73 -17.61 14.73 15.91
C PRO A 73 -18.96 14.25 16.48
N VAL A 74 -19.85 13.75 15.63
CA VAL A 74 -21.20 13.32 16.03
C VAL A 74 -21.25 11.83 16.35
N LYS A 75 -20.46 11.00 15.63
CA LYS A 75 -20.47 9.56 15.81
C LYS A 75 -19.30 9.12 16.68
N LYS A 76 -19.62 8.46 17.79
CA LYS A 76 -18.60 7.82 18.63
C LYS A 76 -18.14 6.51 17.98
N HIS A 77 -16.84 6.27 18.01
CA HIS A 77 -16.23 5.05 17.49
C HIS A 77 -15.46 4.34 18.60
N THR A 78 -15.58 3.02 18.64
CA THR A 78 -14.79 2.17 19.51
C THR A 78 -13.33 2.20 19.06
N TRP A 79 -12.39 2.20 20.00
CA TRP A 79 -10.96 2.12 19.74
C TRP A 79 -10.29 1.07 20.62
N VAL A 80 -9.20 0.49 20.11
CA VAL A 80 -8.31 -0.43 20.80
C VAL A 80 -6.94 0.23 20.92
N GLY A 81 -6.37 0.22 22.13
CA GLY A 81 -5.01 0.71 22.38
C GLY A 81 -4.21 -0.34 23.15
N ASN A 82 -2.96 -0.52 22.76
CA ASN A 82 -1.97 -1.36 23.44
C ASN A 82 -0.55 -0.97 22.99
N GLU A 83 0.47 -1.65 23.52
CA GLU A 83 1.88 -1.36 23.21
C GLU A 83 2.21 -1.46 21.70
N PHE A 84 1.54 -2.35 20.94
CA PHE A 84 1.79 -2.51 19.51
C PHE A 84 1.09 -1.46 18.67
N VAL A 85 -0.06 -0.96 19.09
CA VAL A 85 -0.69 0.22 18.48
C VAL A 85 0.21 1.45 18.65
N ASP A 86 0.81 1.63 19.83
CA ASP A 86 1.76 2.71 20.09
C ASP A 86 3.07 2.54 19.30
N TYR A 87 3.59 1.31 19.19
CA TYR A 87 4.73 0.99 18.34
C TYR A 87 4.46 1.34 16.87
N CYS A 88 3.30 0.97 16.33
CA CYS A 88 2.92 1.27 14.95
C CYS A 88 2.73 2.77 14.73
N ALA A 89 2.28 3.53 15.73
CA ALA A 89 2.26 4.99 15.67
C ALA A 89 3.68 5.56 15.56
N ASP A 90 4.64 5.06 16.36
CA ASP A 90 6.04 5.45 16.29
C ASP A 90 6.65 5.15 14.91
N MET A 91 6.41 3.94 14.37
CA MET A 91 6.90 3.55 13.03
C MET A 91 6.25 4.37 11.92
N THR A 92 4.97 4.73 12.05
CA THR A 92 4.27 5.63 11.11
C THR A 92 4.99 6.98 11.01
N ILE A 93 5.41 7.55 12.13
CA ILE A 93 6.16 8.83 12.15
C ILE A 93 7.54 8.66 11.49
N ALA A 94 8.26 7.57 11.80
CA ALA A 94 9.56 7.31 11.19
C ALA A 94 9.46 7.20 9.66
N LEU A 95 8.53 6.41 9.15
CA LEU A 95 8.31 6.22 7.71
C LEU A 95 7.86 7.52 7.02
N SER A 96 6.94 8.26 7.64
CA SER A 96 6.43 9.52 7.09
C SER A 96 7.51 10.60 7.02
N TYR A 97 8.41 10.65 8.01
CA TYR A 97 9.54 11.58 7.98
C TYR A 97 10.44 11.35 6.76
N TYR A 98 10.81 10.09 6.50
CA TYR A 98 11.67 9.76 5.36
C TYR A 98 10.96 9.94 4.02
N LYS A 99 9.65 9.60 3.94
CA LYS A 99 8.85 9.87 2.75
C LYS A 99 8.84 11.35 2.40
N LEU A 100 8.61 12.23 3.37
CA LEU A 100 8.61 13.68 3.14
C LEU A 100 9.98 14.22 2.72
N LEU A 101 11.07 13.61 3.20
CA LEU A 101 12.42 13.96 2.74
C LEU A 101 12.67 13.52 1.31
N ASP A 102 12.13 12.39 0.91
CA ASP A 102 12.22 11.85 -0.46
C ASP A 102 11.40 12.72 -1.43
N ASP A 103 10.15 13.00 -1.11
CA ASP A 103 9.30 13.94 -1.88
C ASP A 103 9.95 15.33 -2.06
N TRP A 104 10.74 15.78 -1.06
CA TRP A 104 11.52 17.02 -1.21
C TRP A 104 12.68 16.88 -2.20
N LYS A 105 13.40 15.77 -2.17
CA LYS A 105 14.55 15.55 -3.05
C LYS A 105 14.13 15.40 -4.50
N ASP A 106 12.99 14.72 -4.74
CA ASP A 106 12.50 14.39 -6.09
C ASP A 106 11.74 15.55 -6.74
N ASP A 107 10.82 16.15 -5.99
CA ASP A 107 9.90 17.16 -6.52
C ASP A 107 10.24 18.60 -6.09
N HIS A 108 11.27 18.80 -5.26
CA HIS A 108 11.60 20.09 -4.63
C HIS A 108 10.40 20.73 -3.92
N SER A 109 9.52 19.89 -3.35
CA SER A 109 8.31 20.33 -2.67
C SER A 109 8.62 21.03 -1.35
N TYR A 110 8.53 22.35 -1.31
CA TYR A 110 8.72 23.14 -0.07
C TYR A 110 7.72 22.77 1.03
N VAL A 111 6.54 22.27 0.66
CA VAL A 111 5.53 21.76 1.60
C VAL A 111 6.06 20.50 2.30
N SER A 112 6.62 19.55 1.52
CA SER A 112 7.24 18.34 2.07
C SER A 112 8.44 18.64 2.95
N LEU A 113 9.28 19.61 2.56
CA LEU A 113 10.40 20.07 3.41
C LEU A 113 9.91 20.67 4.73
N SER A 114 8.89 21.52 4.69
CA SER A 114 8.33 22.13 5.91
C SER A 114 7.70 21.08 6.82
N ALA A 115 6.96 20.14 6.25
CA ALA A 115 6.35 19.02 6.98
C ALA A 115 7.42 18.09 7.58
N SER A 116 8.51 17.77 6.84
CA SER A 116 9.61 16.97 7.37
C SER A 116 10.30 17.63 8.55
N LYS A 117 10.53 18.96 8.50
CA LYS A 117 11.06 19.72 9.64
C LYS A 117 10.15 19.67 10.87
N MET A 118 8.82 19.69 10.67
CA MET A 118 7.86 19.53 11.78
C MET A 118 7.91 18.14 12.42
N LEU A 119 8.23 17.09 11.64
CA LEU A 119 8.36 15.72 12.14
C LEU A 119 9.76 15.40 12.67
N GLN A 120 10.78 16.20 12.37
CA GLN A 120 12.18 15.90 12.68
C GLN A 120 12.43 15.63 14.17
N SER A 121 11.94 16.50 15.06
CA SER A 121 12.11 16.32 16.51
C SER A 121 11.42 15.06 17.02
N ARG A 122 10.27 14.74 16.46
CA ARG A 122 9.48 13.54 16.79
C ARG A 122 10.16 12.29 16.28
N HIS A 123 10.66 12.32 15.05
CA HIS A 123 11.46 11.23 14.47
C HIS A 123 12.72 10.96 15.32
N LEU A 124 13.43 11.99 15.79
CA LEU A 124 14.59 11.83 16.65
C LEU A 124 14.23 11.14 17.99
N ALA A 125 13.06 11.41 18.55
CA ALA A 125 12.58 10.72 19.74
C ALA A 125 12.27 9.24 19.45
N VAL A 126 11.63 8.95 18.33
CA VAL A 126 11.39 7.57 17.86
C VAL A 126 12.71 6.84 17.61
N ALA A 127 13.68 7.48 16.97
CA ALA A 127 14.98 6.87 16.68
C ALA A 127 15.78 6.53 17.97
N LYS A 128 15.60 7.29 19.05
CA LYS A 128 16.18 6.94 20.36
C LYS A 128 15.50 5.70 20.97
N LYS A 129 14.19 5.54 20.75
CA LYS A 129 13.41 4.42 21.29
C LYS A 129 13.61 3.14 20.46
N TYR A 130 13.74 3.27 19.13
CA TYR A 130 13.85 2.16 18.19
C TYR A 130 15.03 2.36 17.21
N PRO A 131 16.27 2.34 17.72
CA PRO A 131 17.43 2.66 16.90
C PRO A 131 17.67 1.68 15.75
N MET A 132 17.37 0.38 15.95
CA MET A 132 17.57 -0.64 14.92
C MET A 132 16.61 -0.47 13.75
N GLN A 133 15.32 -0.25 14.04
CA GLN A 133 14.28 -0.05 13.02
C GLN A 133 14.53 1.24 12.25
N CYS A 134 14.82 2.34 12.93
CA CYS A 134 15.07 3.62 12.28
C CYS A 134 16.38 3.60 11.45
N ALA A 135 17.42 2.91 11.89
CA ALA A 135 18.62 2.70 11.11
C ALA A 135 18.35 1.84 9.86
N ALA A 136 17.55 0.77 9.98
CA ALA A 136 17.13 -0.04 8.84
C ALA A 136 16.34 0.79 7.81
N ILE A 137 15.34 1.56 8.25
CA ILE A 137 14.56 2.46 7.39
C ILE A 137 15.50 3.41 6.64
N HIS A 138 16.37 4.12 7.35
CA HIS A 138 17.31 5.08 6.76
C HIS A 138 18.21 4.42 5.71
N ASN A 139 18.92 3.35 6.10
CA ASN A 139 19.91 2.71 5.24
C ASN A 139 19.28 2.09 3.99
N ARG A 140 18.10 1.47 4.12
CA ARG A 140 17.42 0.83 2.98
C ARG A 140 16.81 1.83 2.01
N LEU A 141 16.26 2.94 2.50
CA LEU A 141 15.79 4.02 1.63
C LEU A 141 16.95 4.73 0.94
N CYS A 142 18.10 4.93 1.61
CA CYS A 142 19.30 5.47 0.95
C CYS A 142 19.80 4.54 -0.16
N CYS A 143 19.82 3.22 0.08
CA CYS A 143 20.19 2.22 -0.93
C CYS A 143 19.21 2.24 -2.12
N LEU A 144 17.91 2.29 -1.84
CA LEU A 144 16.86 2.36 -2.87
C LEU A 144 17.05 3.61 -3.74
N SER A 145 17.17 4.79 -3.13
CA SER A 145 17.39 6.05 -3.87
C SER A 145 18.69 6.05 -4.69
N GLN A 146 19.71 5.28 -4.30
CA GLN A 146 20.91 5.10 -5.13
C GLN A 146 20.61 4.23 -6.34
N LEU A 147 19.94 3.07 -6.17
CA LEU A 147 19.57 2.17 -7.26
C LEU A 147 18.66 2.85 -8.28
N GLU A 148 17.74 3.68 -7.84
CA GLU A 148 16.85 4.47 -8.69
C GLU A 148 17.62 5.49 -9.53
N ARG A 149 18.58 6.19 -8.94
CA ARG A 149 19.48 7.12 -9.67
C ARG A 149 20.38 6.40 -10.68
N GLU A 150 20.75 5.16 -10.41
CA GLU A 150 21.51 4.30 -11.33
C GLU A 150 20.62 3.68 -12.42
N ASN A 151 19.31 3.96 -12.43
CA ASN A 151 18.30 3.35 -13.30
C ASN A 151 18.34 1.81 -13.26
N CYS A 152 18.45 1.24 -12.07
CA CYS A 152 18.49 -0.21 -11.87
C CYS A 152 17.14 -0.84 -12.23
N HIS A 153 17.11 -1.75 -13.21
CA HIS A 153 15.92 -2.50 -13.60
C HIS A 153 15.90 -3.94 -13.06
N ASP A 154 16.80 -4.27 -12.16
CA ASP A 154 16.77 -5.54 -11.42
C ASP A 154 15.71 -5.45 -10.32
N LEU A 155 14.54 -6.06 -10.59
CA LEU A 155 13.37 -6.02 -9.71
C LEU A 155 13.66 -6.57 -8.31
N ASP A 156 14.52 -7.60 -8.23
CA ASP A 156 14.90 -8.16 -6.93
C ASP A 156 15.75 -7.17 -6.12
N ARG A 157 16.78 -6.59 -6.72
CA ARG A 157 17.66 -5.65 -6.03
C ARG A 157 16.91 -4.44 -5.48
N VAL A 158 16.04 -3.84 -6.27
CA VAL A 158 15.31 -2.64 -5.84
C VAL A 158 14.22 -2.97 -4.81
N SER A 159 13.44 -4.03 -5.04
CA SER A 159 12.39 -4.43 -4.10
C SER A 159 12.94 -4.99 -2.78
N ASN A 160 14.14 -5.61 -2.77
CA ASN A 160 14.81 -6.08 -1.56
C ASN A 160 15.04 -4.94 -0.56
N CYS A 161 15.38 -3.73 -1.02
CA CYS A 161 15.54 -2.60 -0.11
C CYS A 161 14.28 -2.34 0.72
N PHE A 162 13.12 -2.35 0.08
CA PHE A 162 11.85 -2.13 0.77
C PHE A 162 11.43 -3.35 1.61
N GLY A 163 11.70 -4.56 1.10
CA GLY A 163 11.50 -5.80 1.84
C GLY A 163 12.29 -5.86 3.15
N GLU A 164 13.58 -5.56 3.11
CA GLU A 164 14.45 -5.58 4.29
C GLU A 164 14.09 -4.47 5.29
N MET A 165 13.61 -3.34 4.82
CA MET A 165 13.09 -2.27 5.66
C MET A 165 11.85 -2.76 6.45
N LEU A 166 10.86 -3.35 5.79
CA LEU A 166 9.67 -3.86 6.47
C LEU A 166 9.98 -5.08 7.33
N ALA A 167 10.90 -5.96 6.94
CA ALA A 167 11.36 -7.05 7.80
C ALA A 167 11.86 -6.55 9.15
N ALA A 168 12.62 -5.46 9.17
CA ALA A 168 13.10 -4.85 10.42
C ALA A 168 11.97 -4.23 11.26
N ILE A 169 10.95 -3.66 10.62
CA ILE A 169 9.78 -3.08 11.31
C ILE A 169 8.89 -4.17 11.90
N PHE A 170 8.72 -5.31 11.21
CA PHE A 170 7.90 -6.42 11.71
C PHE A 170 8.56 -7.14 12.90
N ASP A 171 9.88 -7.14 12.99
CA ASP A 171 10.65 -7.78 14.06
C ASP A 171 10.76 -6.87 15.29
N VAL A 172 9.63 -6.69 15.98
CA VAL A 172 9.52 -5.81 17.15
C VAL A 172 10.16 -6.38 18.41
N LYS A 173 10.09 -7.70 18.59
CA LYS A 173 10.68 -8.44 19.72
C LYS A 173 11.67 -9.49 19.19
N LYS A 174 12.85 -9.59 19.81
CA LYS A 174 13.86 -10.59 19.44
C LYS A 174 13.56 -11.92 20.13
N ASP A 175 12.62 -12.68 19.57
CA ASP A 175 12.12 -13.94 20.11
C ASP A 175 11.96 -15.03 19.03
N MET A 176 11.28 -16.12 19.37
CA MET A 176 11.06 -17.24 18.45
C MET A 176 10.23 -16.90 17.21
N TRP A 177 9.48 -15.79 17.23
CA TRP A 177 8.65 -15.32 16.12
C TRP A 177 9.38 -14.35 15.18
N SER A 178 10.61 -13.96 15.53
CA SER A 178 11.42 -13.03 14.72
C SER A 178 11.57 -13.50 13.28
N VAL A 179 11.88 -14.78 13.06
CA VAL A 179 12.11 -15.31 11.71
C VAL A 179 10.85 -15.25 10.83
N PRO A 180 9.68 -15.80 11.25
CA PRO A 180 8.47 -15.69 10.44
C PRO A 180 7.99 -14.24 10.28
N LEU A 181 8.11 -13.37 11.29
CA LEU A 181 7.77 -11.95 11.16
C LEU A 181 8.67 -11.22 10.14
N GLN A 182 9.98 -11.47 10.18
CA GLN A 182 10.91 -10.91 9.18
C GLN A 182 10.59 -11.40 7.76
N GLN A 183 10.33 -12.71 7.59
CA GLN A 183 9.95 -13.29 6.29
C GLN A 183 8.65 -12.66 5.76
N MET A 184 7.66 -12.50 6.64
CA MET A 184 6.39 -11.86 6.30
C MET A 184 6.59 -10.40 5.89
N GLY A 185 7.30 -9.61 6.71
CA GLY A 185 7.61 -8.22 6.43
C GLY A 185 8.42 -8.04 5.14
N TYR A 186 9.40 -8.93 4.90
CA TYR A 186 10.21 -8.92 3.68
C TYR A 186 9.37 -9.13 2.41
N ALA A 187 8.55 -10.19 2.38
CA ALA A 187 7.71 -10.49 1.23
C ALA A 187 6.66 -9.40 0.99
N LEU A 188 6.02 -8.92 2.06
CA LEU A 188 5.02 -7.84 1.99
C LEU A 188 5.64 -6.52 1.54
N GLY A 189 6.85 -6.20 1.98
CA GLY A 189 7.57 -5.01 1.55
C GLY A 189 7.89 -5.02 0.07
N LYS A 190 8.39 -6.14 -0.44
CA LYS A 190 8.61 -6.32 -1.89
C LYS A 190 7.31 -6.17 -2.68
N PHE A 191 6.23 -6.78 -2.19
CA PHE A 191 4.90 -6.66 -2.80
C PHE A 191 4.45 -5.20 -2.88
N ILE A 192 4.52 -4.45 -1.77
CA ILE A 192 4.11 -3.03 -1.71
C ILE A 192 4.91 -2.21 -2.73
N TYR A 193 6.22 -2.37 -2.79
CA TYR A 193 7.08 -1.62 -3.70
C TYR A 193 6.75 -1.91 -5.18
N LEU A 194 6.60 -3.19 -5.53
CA LEU A 194 6.29 -3.57 -6.92
C LEU A 194 4.85 -3.25 -7.31
N MET A 195 3.91 -3.29 -6.37
CA MET A 195 2.53 -2.88 -6.60
C MET A 195 2.42 -1.37 -6.86
N ASP A 196 3.17 -0.56 -6.11
CA ASP A 196 3.30 0.88 -6.31
C ASP A 196 3.89 1.20 -7.69
N ALA A 197 5.00 0.53 -8.04
CA ALA A 197 5.61 0.66 -9.36
C ALA A 197 4.66 0.25 -10.50
N TYR A 198 3.87 -0.81 -10.30
CA TYR A 198 2.87 -1.25 -11.27
C TYR A 198 1.75 -0.22 -11.45
N GLU A 199 1.24 0.35 -10.35
CA GLU A 199 0.19 1.37 -10.39
C GLU A 199 0.67 2.65 -11.05
N ASP A 200 1.89 3.09 -10.73
CA ASP A 200 2.43 4.38 -11.15
C ASP A 200 3.07 4.36 -12.55
N LEU A 201 3.24 3.19 -13.18
CA LEU A 201 3.97 3.02 -14.44
C LEU A 201 3.54 3.99 -15.55
N GLU A 202 2.23 4.13 -15.81
CA GLU A 202 1.72 5.02 -16.87
C GLU A 202 2.07 6.50 -16.57
N SER A 203 1.94 6.90 -15.31
CA SER A 203 2.28 8.24 -14.83
C SER A 203 3.78 8.53 -14.90
N ASP A 204 4.60 7.55 -14.51
CA ASP A 204 6.07 7.68 -14.49
C ASP A 204 6.63 7.78 -15.91
N ILE A 205 6.11 6.99 -16.85
CA ILE A 205 6.45 7.12 -18.28
C ILE A 205 6.14 8.54 -18.76
N GLN A 206 4.94 9.07 -18.47
CA GLN A 206 4.53 10.41 -18.91
C GLN A 206 5.39 11.53 -18.32
N LYS A 207 5.84 11.35 -17.08
CA LYS A 207 6.67 12.32 -16.35
C LYS A 207 8.18 12.09 -16.50
N CYS A 208 8.59 11.10 -17.30
CA CYS A 208 9.98 10.68 -17.44
C CYS A 208 10.67 10.38 -16.09
N ARG A 209 9.92 9.75 -15.15
CA ARG A 209 10.43 9.32 -13.85
C ARG A 209 10.93 7.89 -13.92
N TYR A 210 11.82 7.54 -12.98
CA TYR A 210 12.24 6.17 -12.80
C TYR A 210 11.04 5.27 -12.42
N ASN A 211 11.02 4.08 -13.01
CA ASN A 211 10.15 2.99 -12.58
C ASN A 211 10.85 1.66 -12.91
N PRO A 212 11.00 0.73 -11.96
CA PRO A 212 11.76 -0.50 -12.19
C PRO A 212 11.14 -1.40 -13.27
N LEU A 213 9.84 -1.29 -13.52
CA LEU A 213 9.13 -2.08 -14.52
C LEU A 213 9.32 -1.58 -15.95
N LEU A 214 9.96 -0.42 -16.18
CA LEU A 214 10.21 0.12 -17.53
C LEU A 214 10.96 -0.87 -18.44
N GLY A 215 11.86 -1.66 -17.87
CA GLY A 215 12.63 -2.66 -18.62
C GLY A 215 11.80 -3.78 -19.25
N ILE A 216 10.59 -4.02 -18.73
CA ILE A 216 9.66 -5.07 -19.17
C ILE A 216 8.33 -4.52 -19.69
N ALA A 217 8.06 -3.24 -19.48
CA ALA A 217 6.83 -2.58 -19.91
C ALA A 217 6.59 -2.73 -21.43
N GLY A 218 5.36 -3.04 -21.82
CA GLY A 218 4.96 -3.20 -23.23
C GLY A 218 5.47 -4.49 -23.91
N LYS A 219 6.21 -5.36 -23.21
CA LYS A 219 6.59 -6.67 -23.74
C LYS A 219 5.40 -7.63 -23.70
N PRO A 220 5.30 -8.61 -24.61
CA PRO A 220 4.32 -9.68 -24.51
C PRO A 220 4.42 -10.40 -23.15
N GLY A 221 3.29 -10.64 -22.49
CA GLY A 221 3.24 -11.31 -21.20
C GLY A 221 3.54 -10.40 -19.99
N TYR A 222 3.65 -9.06 -20.19
CA TYR A 222 3.93 -8.12 -19.09
C TYR A 222 2.95 -8.25 -17.92
N GLU A 223 1.64 -8.27 -18.21
CA GLU A 223 0.59 -8.36 -17.18
C GLU A 223 0.66 -9.67 -16.40
N GLU A 224 0.84 -10.79 -17.10
CA GLU A 224 1.00 -12.11 -16.51
C GLU A 224 2.25 -12.18 -15.62
N HIS A 225 3.36 -11.68 -16.12
CA HIS A 225 4.62 -11.64 -15.36
C HIS A 225 4.51 -10.79 -14.08
N CYS A 226 3.90 -9.61 -14.14
CA CYS A 226 3.65 -8.78 -12.95
C CYS A 226 2.73 -9.49 -11.95
N HIS A 227 1.65 -10.10 -12.43
CA HIS A 227 0.73 -10.85 -11.59
C HIS A 227 1.42 -12.04 -10.90
N ASP A 228 2.24 -12.79 -11.62
CA ASP A 228 2.97 -13.95 -11.09
C ASP A 228 3.96 -13.55 -9.99
N ILE A 229 4.73 -12.47 -10.20
CA ILE A 229 5.64 -11.94 -9.18
C ILE A 229 4.87 -11.52 -7.92
N LEU A 230 3.79 -10.75 -8.08
CA LEU A 230 2.98 -10.30 -6.95
C LEU A 230 2.34 -11.48 -6.22
N THR A 231 1.86 -12.50 -6.95
CA THR A 231 1.29 -13.73 -6.38
C THR A 231 2.33 -14.53 -5.61
N MET A 232 3.53 -14.68 -6.16
CA MET A 232 4.63 -15.37 -5.48
C MET A 232 4.98 -14.67 -4.15
N LEU A 233 5.08 -13.35 -4.14
CA LEU A 233 5.40 -12.58 -2.94
C LEU A 233 4.31 -12.69 -1.88
N MET A 234 3.03 -12.61 -2.27
CA MET A 234 1.94 -12.79 -1.32
C MET A 234 1.82 -14.22 -0.82
N SER A 235 2.15 -15.22 -1.64
CA SER A 235 2.22 -16.61 -1.19
C SER A 235 3.30 -16.82 -0.13
N GLN A 236 4.49 -16.22 -0.31
CA GLN A 236 5.56 -16.24 0.68
C GLN A 236 5.15 -15.52 1.99
N CYS A 237 4.46 -14.37 1.86
CA CYS A 237 3.95 -13.62 3.01
C CYS A 237 2.92 -14.45 3.79
N ALA A 238 1.96 -15.07 3.09
CA ALA A 238 0.92 -15.91 3.68
C ALA A 238 1.51 -17.17 4.34
N GLU A 239 2.48 -17.83 3.70
CA GLU A 239 3.19 -18.97 4.28
C GLU A 239 3.89 -18.60 5.60
N ALA A 240 4.52 -17.44 5.65
CA ALA A 240 5.14 -16.94 6.87
C ALA A 240 4.10 -16.61 7.96
N TYR A 241 2.96 -16.03 7.58
CA TYR A 241 1.84 -15.75 8.48
C TYR A 241 1.26 -17.04 9.10
N GLU A 242 1.04 -18.10 8.31
CA GLU A 242 0.44 -19.34 8.81
C GLU A 242 1.37 -20.12 9.79
N LYS A 243 2.63 -19.69 9.94
CA LYS A 243 3.54 -20.19 10.98
C LYS A 243 3.36 -19.48 12.34
N LEU A 244 2.62 -18.36 12.37
CA LEU A 244 2.35 -17.59 13.57
C LEU A 244 1.07 -18.09 14.26
N PRO A 245 1.05 -18.23 15.58
CA PRO A 245 -0.13 -18.69 16.33
C PRO A 245 -1.17 -17.58 16.54
N CYS A 246 -1.51 -16.85 15.47
CA CYS A 246 -2.52 -15.81 15.52
C CYS A 246 -3.91 -16.44 15.56
N ILE A 247 -4.59 -16.41 16.71
CA ILE A 247 -5.95 -16.93 16.92
C ILE A 247 -6.95 -15.77 16.89
N GLN A 248 -6.72 -14.78 17.73
CA GLN A 248 -7.55 -13.58 17.78
C GLN A 248 -7.40 -12.81 16.47
N ASP A 249 -8.51 -12.36 15.92
CA ASP A 249 -8.55 -11.56 14.68
C ASP A 249 -8.01 -12.27 13.41
N ALA A 250 -7.71 -13.58 13.47
CA ALA A 250 -7.15 -14.36 12.36
C ALA A 250 -7.97 -14.26 11.05
N ALA A 251 -9.30 -14.22 11.15
CA ALA A 251 -10.17 -14.09 9.99
C ALA A 251 -9.98 -12.73 9.28
N ILE A 252 -9.77 -11.65 10.04
CA ILE A 252 -9.53 -10.31 9.50
C ILE A 252 -8.13 -10.24 8.89
N LEU A 253 -7.11 -10.79 9.56
CA LEU A 253 -5.74 -10.85 9.05
C LEU A 253 -5.67 -11.64 7.73
N ARG A 254 -6.34 -12.79 7.65
CA ARG A 254 -6.46 -13.57 6.41
C ARG A 254 -7.22 -12.81 5.32
N ASN A 255 -8.30 -12.10 5.66
CA ASN A 255 -9.00 -11.25 4.69
C ASN A 255 -8.04 -10.22 4.06
N VAL A 256 -7.18 -9.57 4.86
CA VAL A 256 -6.17 -8.64 4.34
C VAL A 256 -5.22 -9.35 3.39
N LEU A 257 -4.61 -10.48 3.82
CA LEU A 257 -3.54 -11.13 3.07
C LEU A 257 -4.01 -11.86 1.79
N TYR A 258 -5.22 -12.44 1.82
CA TYR A 258 -5.73 -13.25 0.71
C TYR A 258 -6.68 -12.50 -0.23
N SER A 259 -7.29 -11.40 0.21
CA SER A 259 -8.29 -10.67 -0.56
C SER A 259 -7.99 -9.16 -0.62
N GLY A 260 -7.75 -8.55 0.53
CA GLY A 260 -7.62 -7.11 0.67
C GLY A 260 -6.50 -6.48 -0.14
N VAL A 261 -5.30 -7.04 -0.11
CA VAL A 261 -4.11 -6.58 -0.85
C VAL A 261 -4.32 -6.56 -2.37
N TRP A 262 -5.24 -7.42 -2.88
CA TRP A 262 -5.55 -7.52 -4.30
C TRP A 262 -6.58 -6.50 -4.79
N THR A 263 -7.27 -5.83 -3.89
CA THR A 263 -8.34 -4.88 -4.24
C THR A 263 -7.85 -3.81 -5.21
N ARG A 264 -6.66 -3.25 -4.96
CA ARG A 264 -6.09 -2.21 -5.82
C ARG A 264 -5.70 -2.75 -7.20
N TYR A 265 -5.05 -3.91 -7.25
CA TYR A 265 -4.69 -4.58 -8.50
C TYR A 265 -5.94 -4.81 -9.38
N HIS A 266 -7.00 -5.40 -8.83
CA HIS A 266 -8.26 -5.65 -9.58
C HIS A 266 -8.94 -4.36 -10.07
N MET A 267 -8.86 -3.27 -9.28
CA MET A 267 -9.37 -1.96 -9.72
C MET A 267 -8.62 -1.42 -10.94
N LEU A 268 -7.29 -1.60 -10.99
CA LEU A 268 -6.46 -1.18 -12.12
C LEU A 268 -6.77 -2.01 -13.37
N GLN A 269 -6.88 -3.32 -13.24
CA GLN A 269 -7.26 -4.23 -14.34
C GLN A 269 -8.64 -3.87 -14.93
N THR A 270 -9.60 -3.54 -14.08
CA THR A 270 -10.94 -3.13 -14.52
C THR A 270 -10.90 -1.80 -15.30
N LYS A 271 -10.04 -0.85 -14.90
CA LYS A 271 -9.88 0.43 -15.60
C LYS A 271 -9.20 0.25 -16.97
N SER A 272 -8.17 -0.59 -17.05
CA SER A 272 -7.47 -0.91 -18.31
C SER A 272 -8.39 -1.56 -19.33
N SER A 273 -9.17 -2.56 -18.92
CA SER A 273 -10.16 -3.24 -19.77
C SER A 273 -11.24 -2.29 -20.32
N LYS A 274 -11.67 -1.30 -19.52
CA LYS A 274 -12.62 -0.26 -19.97
C LYS A 274 -11.99 0.71 -20.95
N LYS A 275 -10.72 1.11 -20.76
CA LYS A 275 -9.98 1.98 -21.71
C LYS A 275 -9.84 1.28 -23.07
N GLU A 276 -9.52 -0.01 -23.10
CA GLU A 276 -9.41 -0.80 -24.32
C GLU A 276 -10.76 -0.92 -25.06
N LYS A 277 -11.83 -1.26 -24.36
CA LYS A 277 -13.19 -1.34 -24.96
C LYS A 277 -13.62 -0.01 -25.56
N ASN A 278 -13.32 1.12 -24.93
CA ASN A 278 -13.64 2.44 -25.48
C ASN A 278 -12.76 2.83 -26.68
N ARG A 279 -11.53 2.33 -26.75
CA ARG A 279 -10.63 2.53 -27.92
C ARG A 279 -11.10 1.75 -29.16
N PHE A 280 -11.61 0.54 -28.96
CA PHE A 280 -12.12 -0.32 -30.05
C PHE A 280 -13.60 -0.10 -30.35
N GLY A 281 -14.42 0.40 -29.42
CA GLY A 281 -15.83 0.69 -29.59
C GLY A 281 -16.13 1.98 -30.38
N GLY A 282 -15.13 2.83 -30.66
CA GLY A 282 -15.29 4.10 -31.41
C GLY A 282 -15.30 3.97 -32.91
N LYS A 283 -15.03 2.81 -33.51
CA LYS A 283 -15.24 2.54 -34.93
C LYS A 283 -16.61 1.95 -35.17
N LYS A 284 -17.66 2.77 -35.10
CA LYS A 284 -18.88 2.47 -35.83
C LYS A 284 -18.52 2.60 -37.30
N THR A 285 -18.40 1.49 -37.98
CA THR A 285 -18.52 1.41 -39.44
C THR A 285 -19.85 2.03 -39.83
N VAL A 286 -19.83 3.22 -40.39
CA VAL A 286 -20.95 3.76 -41.15
C VAL A 286 -21.05 2.84 -42.36
N GLN A 287 -21.96 1.86 -42.31
CA GLN A 287 -22.42 1.19 -43.52
C GLN A 287 -23.26 2.22 -44.26
N GLU A 288 -22.73 2.70 -45.40
CA GLU A 288 -23.56 3.37 -46.36
C GLU A 288 -24.72 2.46 -46.77
N PRO A 289 -25.96 2.96 -46.76
CA PRO A 289 -27.10 2.16 -47.25
C PRO A 289 -26.91 1.88 -48.76
N LEU A 290 -26.98 0.62 -49.10
CA LEU A 290 -27.05 0.17 -50.48
C LEU A 290 -28.22 0.89 -51.21
N PRO A 291 -28.04 1.37 -52.48
CA PRO A 291 -29.09 2.02 -53.21
C PRO A 291 -30.25 1.06 -53.46
N ASP A 292 -31.46 1.57 -53.24
CA ASP A 292 -32.75 0.87 -53.45
C ASP A 292 -32.91 0.56 -54.94
N PRO A 293 -33.10 -0.71 -55.35
CA PRO A 293 -33.25 -1.09 -56.76
C PRO A 293 -34.65 -0.75 -57.37
N SER A 294 -35.48 0.04 -56.67
CA SER A 294 -36.84 0.38 -57.13
C SER A 294 -36.99 1.76 -57.80
N VAL A 295 -35.91 2.55 -57.96
CA VAL A 295 -35.99 3.84 -58.67
C VAL A 295 -35.75 3.60 -60.17
N LYS A 296 -36.83 3.56 -60.96
CA LYS A 296 -36.79 3.61 -62.43
C LYS A 296 -36.36 4.97 -62.89
N GLU A 297 -35.36 5.04 -63.77
CA GLU A 297 -35.00 6.25 -64.54
C GLU A 297 -36.15 6.65 -65.47
N PRO A 298 -36.46 7.94 -65.66
CA PRO A 298 -37.39 8.40 -66.66
C PRO A 298 -36.76 8.32 -68.04
N GLU A 299 -37.49 7.67 -68.96
CA GLU A 299 -37.18 7.67 -70.39
C GLU A 299 -37.12 9.14 -70.93
N SER A 300 -36.05 9.50 -71.62
CA SER A 300 -35.95 10.70 -72.38
C SER A 300 -36.41 10.44 -73.80
N ASP A 301 -37.57 11.00 -74.11
CA ASP A 301 -38.03 11.16 -75.51
C ASP A 301 -37.22 12.29 -76.19
N GLU A 302 -36.82 12.01 -77.49
CA GLU A 302 -36.26 12.80 -78.56
C GLU A 302 -34.78 13.20 -78.52
#